data_def33266fc0d3ce1e24b6cf016725dd5
#
_entry.id   def33266fc0d3ce1e24b6cf016725dd5
#
_cell.length_a   1.000
_cell.length_b   1.000
_cell.length_c   1.000
_cell.angle_alpha   90.00
_cell.angle_beta   90.00
_cell.angle_gamma   90.00
#
_symmetry.space_group_name_H-M   'P 1'
#
loop_
_entity.id
_entity.type
_entity.pdbx_description
1 polymer ?
#
loop_
_entity_poly.entity_id
_entity_poly.type
_entity_poly.pdbx_seq_one_letter_code
_entity_poly.pdbx_strand_id
1 'polypeptide(L)' 'MDRTQWSVRSQRTTGHYDERVTEYEGIRCKCRSCTRSFVFTAREQQVAYEVEKRFVWYLPKLCHDCSSKT' A
#
# COMPACT_ATOMS: atom_id res chain seq x y z
N MET A 1 -5.81 -11.02 -1.78
CA MET A 1 -5.93 -10.10 -0.62
C MET A 1 -6.56 -10.83 0.55
N ASP A 2 -5.88 -10.88 1.67
CA ASP A 2 -6.43 -11.49 2.87
C ASP A 2 -6.65 -10.41 3.93
N ARG A 3 -7.88 -9.93 4.02
CA ARG A 3 -8.24 -8.86 4.94
C ARG A 3 -8.13 -9.27 6.41
N THR A 4 -8.17 -10.58 6.68
CA THR A 4 -8.03 -11.08 8.05
C THR A 4 -6.59 -10.92 8.56
N GLN A 5 -5.62 -10.73 7.66
CA GLN A 5 -4.23 -10.47 8.01
C GLN A 5 -3.93 -8.99 8.20
N TRP A 6 -4.87 -8.12 7.88
CA TRP A 6 -4.71 -6.69 8.13
C TRP A 6 -4.70 -6.40 9.62
N SER A 7 -4.16 -5.25 10.02
CA SER A 7 -4.24 -4.80 11.41
C SER A 7 -5.71 -4.65 11.82
N VAL A 8 -5.97 -4.70 13.12
CA VAL A 8 -7.34 -4.58 13.64
C VAL A 8 -8.02 -3.29 13.17
N ARG A 9 -7.28 -2.17 13.15
CA ARG A 9 -7.80 -0.89 12.66
C ARG A 9 -8.14 -0.95 11.18
N SER A 10 -7.33 -1.63 10.40
CA SER A 10 -7.53 -1.76 8.95
C SER A 10 -8.76 -2.60 8.62
N GLN A 11 -9.05 -3.60 9.43
CA GLN A 11 -10.20 -4.47 9.21
C GLN A 11 -11.54 -3.75 9.35
N ARG A 12 -11.55 -2.57 9.96
CA ARG A 12 -12.76 -1.77 10.14
C ARG A 12 -13.08 -0.87 8.96
N THR A 13 -12.22 -0.88 7.94
CA THR A 13 -12.39 -0.07 6.73
C THR A 13 -12.08 -0.92 5.51
N THR A 14 -12.53 -0.48 4.34
CA THR A 14 -12.20 -1.14 3.07
C THR A 14 -10.87 -0.65 2.50
N GLY A 15 -10.27 0.39 3.07
CA GLY A 15 -9.06 0.99 2.54
C GLY A 15 -9.32 1.62 1.17
N HIS A 16 -8.41 1.40 0.24
CA HIS A 16 -8.50 1.91 -1.14
C HIS A 16 -9.39 1.04 -2.03
N TYR A 17 -9.99 0.00 -1.48
CA TYR A 17 -10.72 -0.99 -2.24
C TYR A 17 -12.17 -1.12 -1.77
N ASP A 18 -13.05 -1.45 -2.72
CA ASP A 18 -14.42 -1.83 -2.42
C ASP A 18 -14.41 -3.17 -1.67
N GLU A 19 -15.41 -3.42 -0.84
CA GLU A 19 -15.55 -4.69 -0.11
C GLU A 19 -15.66 -5.91 -1.04
N ARG A 20 -16.00 -5.70 -2.31
CA ARG A 20 -16.10 -6.77 -3.30
C ARG A 20 -14.75 -7.16 -3.90
N VAL A 21 -13.74 -6.31 -3.74
CA VAL A 21 -12.41 -6.55 -4.31
C VAL A 21 -11.70 -7.61 -3.49
N THR A 22 -11.17 -8.62 -4.17
CA THR A 22 -10.48 -9.74 -3.54
C THR A 22 -8.98 -9.75 -3.81
N GLU A 23 -8.49 -8.87 -4.70
CA GLU A 23 -7.09 -8.79 -5.07
C GLU A 23 -6.59 -7.36 -5.04
N TYR A 24 -5.32 -7.18 -4.68
CA TYR A 24 -4.69 -5.87 -4.74
C TYR A 24 -4.45 -5.47 -6.20
N GLU A 25 -4.52 -4.18 -6.44
CA GLU A 25 -4.18 -3.59 -7.74
C GLU A 25 -3.10 -2.54 -7.53
N GLY A 26 -2.22 -2.36 -8.50
CA GLY A 26 -1.20 -1.33 -8.44
C GLY A 26 -1.82 0.05 -8.32
N ILE A 27 -1.29 0.86 -7.40
CA ILE A 27 -1.76 2.22 -7.16
C ILE A 27 -0.66 3.18 -7.62
N ARG A 28 -1.02 4.11 -8.52
CA ARG A 28 -0.06 5.11 -8.99
C ARG A 28 0.18 6.14 -7.90
N CYS A 29 1.45 6.32 -7.56
CA CYS A 29 1.88 7.28 -6.55
C CYS A 29 2.89 8.25 -7.15
N LYS A 30 3.11 9.37 -6.49
CA LYS A 30 4.10 10.35 -6.90
C LYS A 30 5.13 10.55 -5.80
N CYS A 31 6.41 10.43 -6.17
CA CYS A 31 7.51 10.62 -5.23
C CYS A 31 7.60 12.10 -4.80
N ARG A 32 7.69 12.35 -3.51
CA ARG A 32 7.80 13.71 -2.98
C ARG A 32 9.20 14.30 -3.18
N SER A 33 10.20 13.44 -3.36
CA SER A 33 11.58 13.88 -3.48
C SER A 33 11.99 14.18 -4.93
N CYS A 34 11.75 13.22 -5.84
CA CYS A 34 12.17 13.37 -7.25
C CYS A 34 11.01 13.68 -8.20
N THR A 35 9.80 13.75 -7.72
CA THR A 35 8.56 14.04 -8.45
C THR A 35 8.19 13.00 -9.53
N ARG A 36 8.89 11.87 -9.60
CA ARG A 36 8.57 10.81 -10.54
C ARG A 36 7.34 10.04 -10.09
N SER A 37 6.54 9.61 -11.05
CA SER A 37 5.45 8.68 -10.78
C SER A 37 6.00 7.28 -10.60
N PHE A 38 5.43 6.52 -9.66
CA PHE A 38 5.77 5.12 -9.47
C PHE A 38 4.51 4.35 -9.08
N VAL A 39 4.57 3.04 -9.17
CA VAL A 39 3.42 2.20 -8.83
C VAL A 39 3.68 1.49 -7.50
N PHE A 40 2.73 1.64 -6.58
CA PHE A 40 2.70 0.85 -5.36
C PHE A 40 2.07 -0.49 -5.74
N THR A 41 2.90 -1.49 -6.00
CA THR A 41 2.45 -2.76 -6.60
C THR A 41 1.58 -3.57 -5.65
N ALA A 42 0.83 -4.51 -6.23
CA ALA A 42 0.00 -5.43 -5.45
C ALA A 42 0.82 -6.19 -4.41
N ARG A 43 2.01 -6.66 -4.77
CA ARG A 43 2.89 -7.37 -3.86
C ARG A 43 3.38 -6.48 -2.71
N GLU A 44 3.75 -5.25 -3.02
CA GLU A 44 4.18 -4.29 -2.00
C GLU A 44 3.04 -3.98 -1.04
N GLN A 45 1.83 -3.86 -1.55
CA GLN A 45 0.64 -3.65 -0.74
C GLN A 45 0.39 -4.84 0.19
N GLN A 46 0.51 -6.05 -0.33
CA GLN A 46 0.34 -7.26 0.46
C GLN A 46 1.31 -7.28 1.65
N VAL A 47 2.58 -7.02 1.39
CA VAL A 47 3.60 -6.97 2.45
C VAL A 47 3.28 -5.87 3.45
N ALA A 48 2.99 -4.66 2.96
CA ALA A 48 2.73 -3.52 3.84
C ALA A 48 1.53 -3.74 4.75
N TYR A 49 0.45 -4.28 4.22
CA TYR A 49 -0.81 -4.39 4.97
C TYR A 49 -0.96 -5.71 5.74
N GLU A 50 -0.46 -6.81 5.19
CA GLU A 50 -0.63 -8.14 5.79
C GLU A 50 0.55 -8.58 6.64
N VAL A 51 1.75 -8.21 6.29
CA VAL A 51 2.97 -8.60 7.00
C VAL A 51 3.41 -7.51 7.98
N GLU A 52 3.56 -6.29 7.51
CA GLU A 52 3.98 -5.15 8.34
C GLU A 52 2.83 -4.57 9.15
N LYS A 53 1.60 -4.94 8.85
CA LYS A 53 0.40 -4.48 9.54
C LYS A 53 0.22 -2.97 9.51
N ARG A 54 0.63 -2.32 8.41
CA ARG A 54 0.40 -0.89 8.22
C ARG A 54 -1.09 -0.64 8.00
N PHE A 55 -1.53 0.56 8.33
CA PHE A 55 -2.92 0.95 8.08
C PHE A 55 -3.19 0.95 6.58
N VAL A 56 -4.34 0.40 6.16
CA VAL A 56 -4.63 0.17 4.74
C VAL A 56 -4.80 1.43 3.89
N TRP A 57 -4.82 2.60 4.51
CA TRP A 57 -4.79 3.87 3.79
C TRP A 57 -3.35 4.38 3.56
N TYR A 58 -2.36 3.67 4.11
CA TYR A 58 -0.96 4.02 3.91
C TYR A 58 -0.58 3.94 2.43
N LEU A 59 0.10 4.97 1.94
CA LEU A 59 0.71 5.00 0.62
C LEU A 59 2.15 5.48 0.78
N PRO A 60 3.10 4.87 0.06
CA PRO A 60 4.50 5.31 0.11
C PRO A 60 4.62 6.72 -0.47
N LYS A 61 5.50 7.53 0.11
CA LYS A 61 5.73 8.91 -0.31
C LYS A 61 6.96 9.05 -1.19
N LEU A 62 7.81 8.02 -1.22
CA LEU A 62 9.07 8.02 -1.95
C LEU A 62 9.12 6.81 -2.88
N CYS A 63 9.68 7.01 -4.08
CA CYS A 63 9.93 5.91 -4.99
C CYS A 63 11.05 5.03 -4.42
N HIS A 64 11.26 3.85 -5.01
CA HIS A 64 12.27 2.90 -4.54
C HIS A 64 13.66 3.53 -4.44
N ASP A 65 14.05 4.29 -5.45
CA ASP A 65 15.37 4.92 -5.48
C ASP A 65 15.55 5.92 -4.35
N CYS A 66 14.58 6.79 -4.13
CA CYS A 66 14.65 7.79 -3.05
C CYS A 66 14.52 7.14 -1.68
N SER A 67 13.70 6.10 -1.56
CA SER A 67 13.51 5.38 -0.31
C SER A 67 14.77 4.65 0.12
N SER A 68 15.50 4.08 -0.83
CA SER A 68 16.74 3.34 -0.52
C SER A 68 17.92 4.24 -0.19
N LYS A 69 17.83 5.55 -0.47
CA LYS A 69 18.88 6.52 -0.13
C LYS A 69 18.79 7.02 1.30
N THR A 70 17.70 6.74 1.96
CA THR A 70 17.53 7.10 3.38
C THR A 70 17.73 5.86 4.25
#